data_758c385a6364c3180bd413c17f0411dd
#
_entry.id   758c385a6364c3180bd413c17f0411dd
#
_cell.length_a   1.000
_cell.length_b   1.000
_cell.length_c   1.000
_cell.angle_alpha   90.00
_cell.angle_beta   90.00
_cell.angle_gamma   90.00
#
_symmetry.space_group_name_H-M   'P 1'
#
loop_
_entity.id
_entity.type
_entity.pdbx_description
1 polymer ?
#
loop_
_entity_poly.entity_id
_entity_poly.type
_entity_poly.pdbx_seq_one_letter_code
_entity_poly.pdbx_strand_id
1 'polypeptide(L)'
;VDVETYVRYVLPSEMPSTFDAEALKAQAVCARTFVYSQMKNTQYALYGANIDNTTAFQVYNASETKQSTDEAVKATAGQVVSCGRSLITCYYFSTSAGKTEDMEVWSSSTPDFIHKVESVDDNSPYYRWTSELDLSAYNDPQYGTATGISVDKTSDAGYVLSLTINYGNKSQTFTAENDIRKALGHYQKKVTLNDGSVRENMSMIPSACFSVNAGANGHYTLSGGGFGHGIGFSQYGADKLAKAGSSYKDIIGYYYKDVTVVDISSVRSEQ
;
A
#
# COMPACT_ATOMS: atom_id res chain seq x y z
N VAL A 1 18.07 16.49 4.01
CA VAL A 1 17.36 16.85 5.27
C VAL A 1 17.65 15.77 6.30
N ASP A 2 17.57 16.09 7.60
CA ASP A 2 17.64 15.09 8.66
C ASP A 2 16.35 14.26 8.71
N VAL A 3 16.42 13.06 9.32
CA VAL A 3 15.31 12.09 9.28
C VAL A 3 14.08 12.59 10.01
N GLU A 4 14.21 13.30 11.13
CA GLU A 4 13.05 13.81 11.86
C GLU A 4 12.31 14.88 11.07
N THR A 5 13.04 15.80 10.43
CA THR A 5 12.48 16.77 9.48
C THR A 5 11.84 16.06 8.27
N TYR A 6 12.46 15.01 7.74
CA TYR A 6 11.90 14.23 6.65
C TYR A 6 10.54 13.60 7.05
N VAL A 7 10.49 12.87 8.15
CA VAL A 7 9.26 12.20 8.63
C VAL A 7 8.15 13.21 8.93
N ARG A 8 8.50 14.41 9.43
CA ARG A 8 7.56 15.50 9.68
C ARG A 8 6.79 15.95 8.43
N TYR A 9 7.41 15.90 7.25
CA TYR A 9 6.80 16.27 5.98
C TYR A 9 6.21 15.08 5.21
N VAL A 10 6.62 13.86 5.56
CA VAL A 10 6.03 12.64 5.00
C VAL A 10 4.71 12.30 5.67
N LEU A 11 4.65 12.35 7.01
CA LEU A 11 3.50 11.86 7.77
C LEU A 11 2.16 12.48 7.36
N PRO A 12 2.01 13.81 7.20
CA PRO A 12 0.74 14.41 6.78
C PRO A 12 0.37 14.13 5.31
N SER A 13 1.33 13.69 4.49
CA SER A 13 1.09 13.32 3.09
C SER A 13 0.67 11.86 2.94
N GLU A 14 1.05 11.01 3.91
CA GLU A 14 0.77 9.57 3.88
C GLU A 14 -0.52 9.21 4.66
N MET A 15 -0.79 9.88 5.77
CA MET A 15 -1.90 9.55 6.66
C MET A 15 -2.74 10.77 7.01
N PRO A 16 -4.08 10.68 6.99
CA PRO A 16 -4.94 11.79 7.42
C PRO A 16 -4.61 12.29 8.82
N SER A 17 -4.34 13.58 8.95
CA SER A 17 -3.97 14.22 10.23
C SER A 17 -5.08 14.19 11.29
N THR A 18 -6.29 13.74 10.92
CA THR A 18 -7.45 13.55 11.79
C THR A 18 -7.53 12.16 12.41
N PHE A 19 -6.60 11.26 12.04
CA PHE A 19 -6.52 9.94 12.65
C PHE A 19 -6.09 10.03 14.11
N ASP A 20 -6.37 8.96 14.87
CA ASP A 20 -6.02 8.88 16.29
C ASP A 20 -4.51 9.05 16.50
N ALA A 21 -4.13 9.67 17.63
CA ALA A 21 -2.74 9.97 17.95
C ALA A 21 -1.83 8.73 17.99
N GLU A 22 -2.35 7.59 18.45
CA GLU A 22 -1.58 6.33 18.47
C GLU A 22 -1.37 5.77 17.05
N ALA A 23 -2.34 5.94 16.15
CA ALA A 23 -2.16 5.57 14.74
C ALA A 23 -1.12 6.46 14.05
N LEU A 24 -1.16 7.78 14.30
CA LEU A 24 -0.16 8.71 13.77
C LEU A 24 1.25 8.42 14.30
N LYS A 25 1.38 8.06 15.60
CA LYS A 25 2.66 7.63 16.18
C LYS A 25 3.17 6.33 15.52
N ALA A 26 2.30 5.34 15.32
CA ALA A 26 2.66 4.10 14.66
C ALA A 26 3.17 4.35 13.22
N GLN A 27 2.46 5.18 12.45
CA GLN A 27 2.89 5.56 11.10
C GLN A 27 4.21 6.33 11.11
N ALA A 28 4.44 7.25 12.07
CA ALA A 28 5.69 7.99 12.19
C ALA A 28 6.89 7.06 12.42
N VAL A 29 6.72 6.04 13.30
CA VAL A 29 7.75 5.02 13.55
C VAL A 29 7.97 4.15 12.30
N CYS A 30 6.92 3.72 11.62
CA CYS A 30 7.03 2.95 10.37
C CYS A 30 7.71 3.76 9.25
N ALA A 31 7.32 5.02 9.05
CA ALA A 31 7.92 5.89 8.03
C ALA A 31 9.40 6.15 8.30
N ARG A 32 9.77 6.39 9.57
CA ARG A 32 11.17 6.54 10.00
C ARG A 32 11.98 5.28 9.75
N THR A 33 11.42 4.11 10.09
CA THR A 33 12.07 2.82 9.87
C THR A 33 12.28 2.56 8.38
N PHE A 34 11.27 2.86 7.56
CA PHE A 34 11.36 2.72 6.10
C PHE A 34 12.50 3.56 5.53
N VAL A 35 12.56 4.86 5.84
CA VAL A 35 13.64 5.71 5.29
C VAL A 35 15.02 5.25 5.74
N TYR A 36 15.19 4.83 7.00
CA TYR A 36 16.46 4.27 7.46
C TYR A 36 16.84 2.98 6.71
N SER A 37 15.87 2.10 6.41
CA SER A 37 16.13 0.89 5.61
C SER A 37 16.57 1.20 4.17
N GLN A 38 16.21 2.38 3.65
CA GLN A 38 16.57 2.83 2.29
C GLN A 38 17.87 3.64 2.21
N MET A 39 18.54 3.93 3.33
CA MET A 39 19.76 4.78 3.31
C MET A 39 20.93 4.17 2.52
N LYS A 40 20.91 2.86 2.26
CA LYS A 40 21.90 2.18 1.41
C LYS A 40 21.44 2.03 -0.05
N ASN A 41 20.26 2.50 -0.39
CA ASN A 41 19.77 2.44 -1.76
C ASN A 41 20.61 3.35 -2.66
N THR A 42 21.09 2.80 -3.78
CA THR A 42 21.95 3.51 -4.74
C THR A 42 21.23 3.86 -6.03
N GLN A 43 19.94 3.59 -6.15
CA GLN A 43 19.16 3.84 -7.37
C GLN A 43 19.28 5.29 -7.86
N TYR A 44 19.34 6.25 -6.94
CA TYR A 44 19.45 7.67 -7.22
C TYR A 44 20.80 8.28 -6.84
N ALA A 45 21.88 7.47 -6.74
CA ALA A 45 23.20 7.93 -6.33
C ALA A 45 23.76 9.06 -7.24
N LEU A 46 23.44 9.05 -8.54
CA LEU A 46 23.82 10.12 -9.48
C LEU A 46 23.21 11.48 -9.14
N TYR A 47 22.10 11.50 -8.38
CA TYR A 47 21.43 12.71 -7.92
C TYR A 47 21.76 13.05 -6.47
N GLY A 48 22.67 12.30 -5.83
CA GLY A 48 23.00 12.46 -4.41
C GLY A 48 21.84 12.10 -3.47
N ALA A 49 20.93 11.23 -3.92
CA ALA A 49 19.74 10.82 -3.17
C ALA A 49 19.69 9.29 -3.02
N ASN A 50 18.99 8.82 -1.96
CA ASN A 50 18.71 7.39 -1.74
C ASN A 50 17.33 6.98 -2.24
N ILE A 51 16.37 7.91 -2.21
CA ILE A 51 14.97 7.70 -2.56
C ILE A 51 14.44 8.92 -3.34
N ASP A 52 13.31 8.77 -4.01
CA ASP A 52 12.53 9.88 -4.56
C ASP A 52 11.33 10.24 -3.66
N ASN A 53 10.56 11.24 -4.05
CA ASN A 53 9.40 11.74 -3.33
C ASN A 53 8.06 11.24 -3.91
N THR A 54 8.06 10.09 -4.57
CA THR A 54 6.86 9.51 -5.18
C THR A 54 6.31 8.36 -4.34
N THR A 55 5.14 7.86 -4.71
CA THR A 55 4.50 6.68 -4.12
C THR A 55 5.29 5.38 -4.29
N ALA A 56 6.39 5.38 -5.06
CA ALA A 56 7.33 4.26 -5.12
C ALA A 56 8.15 4.12 -3.83
N PHE A 57 8.29 5.22 -3.07
CA PHE A 57 8.92 5.28 -1.76
C PHE A 57 7.97 5.90 -0.73
N GLN A 58 8.05 7.22 -0.52
CA GLN A 58 7.19 7.95 0.42
C GLN A 58 6.88 9.34 -0.13
N VAL A 59 5.63 9.75 -0.07
CA VAL A 59 5.22 11.07 -0.55
C VAL A 59 5.74 12.14 0.42
N TYR A 60 6.66 12.97 -0.07
CA TYR A 60 7.26 14.06 0.68
C TYR A 60 6.75 15.41 0.17
N ASN A 61 6.09 16.19 1.03
CA ASN A 61 5.61 17.54 0.72
C ASN A 61 6.13 18.55 1.74
N ALA A 62 7.19 19.26 1.41
CA ALA A 62 7.86 20.23 2.28
C ALA A 62 7.00 21.46 2.67
N SER A 63 5.84 21.65 2.06
CA SER A 63 4.96 22.79 2.34
C SER A 63 3.83 22.48 3.32
N GLU A 64 3.64 21.22 3.74
CA GLU A 64 2.52 20.81 4.59
C GLU A 64 2.99 20.18 5.90
N THR A 65 2.58 20.79 7.02
CA THR A 65 2.67 20.20 8.36
C THR A 65 1.33 20.40 9.08
N LYS A 66 1.02 19.50 10.00
CA LYS A 66 -0.17 19.57 10.85
C LYS A 66 0.26 19.35 12.31
N GLN A 67 -0.38 20.04 13.23
CA GLN A 67 -0.01 19.97 14.66
C GLN A 67 -0.05 18.52 15.17
N SER A 68 -1.09 17.75 14.87
CA SER A 68 -1.24 16.36 15.33
C SER A 68 -0.12 15.44 14.81
N THR A 69 0.27 15.61 13.53
CA THR A 69 1.38 14.83 12.94
C THR A 69 2.73 15.27 13.50
N ASP A 70 2.96 16.56 13.72
CA ASP A 70 4.16 17.10 14.35
C ASP A 70 4.34 16.55 15.78
N GLU A 71 3.25 16.51 16.56
CA GLU A 71 3.24 15.95 17.92
C GLU A 71 3.55 14.43 17.91
N ALA A 72 3.00 13.67 16.95
CA ALA A 72 3.27 12.26 16.81
C ALA A 72 4.75 11.97 16.45
N VAL A 73 5.33 12.72 15.51
CA VAL A 73 6.75 12.61 15.15
C VAL A 73 7.64 12.94 16.35
N LYS A 74 7.36 14.04 17.06
CA LYS A 74 8.12 14.45 18.24
C LYS A 74 8.03 13.42 19.38
N ALA A 75 6.84 12.85 19.62
CA ALA A 75 6.62 11.87 20.70
C ALA A 75 7.33 10.53 20.42
N THR A 76 7.68 10.25 19.17
CA THR A 76 8.35 9.01 18.74
C THR A 76 9.75 9.25 18.15
N ALA A 77 10.35 10.42 18.41
CA ALA A 77 11.65 10.79 17.85
C ALA A 77 12.70 9.70 18.12
N GLY A 78 13.48 9.35 17.10
CA GLY A 78 14.53 8.32 17.17
C GLY A 78 14.01 6.87 17.22
N GLN A 79 12.70 6.64 17.33
CA GLN A 79 12.17 5.28 17.45
C GLN A 79 11.96 4.63 16.07
N VAL A 80 12.37 3.36 15.97
CA VAL A 80 12.29 2.53 14.76
C VAL A 80 11.81 1.12 15.12
N VAL A 81 11.42 0.36 14.10
CA VAL A 81 11.01 -1.05 14.24
C VAL A 81 12.19 -1.96 13.91
N SER A 82 12.48 -2.89 14.79
CA SER A 82 13.53 -3.90 14.60
C SER A 82 13.01 -5.32 14.80
N CYS A 83 13.56 -6.27 14.06
CA CYS A 83 13.49 -7.70 14.32
C CYS A 83 14.87 -8.14 14.85
N GLY A 84 14.94 -8.55 16.12
CA GLY A 84 16.22 -8.73 16.80
C GLY A 84 17.01 -7.42 16.86
N ARG A 85 18.18 -7.37 16.20
CA ARG A 85 19.04 -6.18 16.13
C ARG A 85 19.05 -5.50 14.76
N SER A 86 18.28 -5.97 13.79
CA SER A 86 18.25 -5.46 12.43
C SER A 86 16.99 -4.64 12.20
N LEU A 87 17.10 -3.54 11.45
CA LEU A 87 15.95 -2.80 10.96
C LEU A 87 15.13 -3.69 10.02
N ILE A 88 13.81 -3.57 10.09
CA ILE A 88 12.94 -4.13 9.07
C ILE A 88 12.64 -3.08 7.98
N THR A 89 12.08 -3.51 6.86
CA THR A 89 11.42 -2.60 5.92
C THR A 89 9.94 -2.56 6.26
N CYS A 90 9.48 -1.42 6.80
CA CYS A 90 8.07 -1.22 7.14
C CYS A 90 7.27 -0.86 5.90
N TYR A 91 6.66 -1.84 5.25
CA TYR A 91 5.68 -1.60 4.18
C TYR A 91 4.34 -1.21 4.78
N TYR A 92 3.68 -0.19 4.23
CA TYR A 92 2.37 0.25 4.67
C TYR A 92 1.51 0.70 3.48
N PHE A 93 0.21 0.67 3.67
CA PHE A 93 -0.77 0.99 2.64
C PHE A 93 -2.04 1.57 3.28
N SER A 94 -2.91 2.14 2.46
CA SER A 94 -4.06 2.88 2.97
C SER A 94 -5.08 1.97 3.65
N THR A 95 -5.65 1.00 2.91
CA THR A 95 -6.86 0.27 3.34
C THR A 95 -6.76 -1.20 2.98
N SER A 96 -6.98 -2.08 3.94
CA SER A 96 -7.13 -3.52 3.73
C SER A 96 -8.55 -3.86 3.27
N ALA A 97 -8.68 -4.93 2.49
CA ALA A 97 -9.95 -5.51 2.09
C ALA A 97 -10.56 -6.47 3.15
N GLY A 98 -10.02 -6.52 4.35
CA GLY A 98 -10.43 -7.40 5.45
C GLY A 98 -9.31 -8.28 5.96
N LYS A 99 -8.28 -8.53 5.17
CA LYS A 99 -7.06 -9.25 5.54
C LYS A 99 -5.87 -8.66 4.79
N THR A 100 -4.74 -8.51 5.48
CA THR A 100 -3.48 -8.08 4.83
C THR A 100 -2.87 -9.23 4.02
N GLU A 101 -1.89 -8.92 3.20
CA GLU A 101 -1.21 -9.87 2.33
C GLU A 101 0.28 -9.95 2.67
N ASP A 102 0.98 -10.92 2.10
CA ASP A 102 2.42 -11.05 2.17
C ASP A 102 3.08 -10.72 0.81
N MET A 103 4.39 -10.94 0.70
CA MET A 103 5.17 -10.56 -0.49
C MET A 103 4.84 -11.38 -1.74
N GLU A 104 3.93 -12.34 -1.66
CA GLU A 104 3.46 -13.15 -2.79
C GLU A 104 2.85 -12.27 -3.90
N VAL A 105 2.17 -11.17 -3.54
CA VAL A 105 1.60 -10.19 -4.49
C VAL A 105 2.66 -9.47 -5.33
N TRP A 106 3.92 -9.50 -4.91
CA TRP A 106 5.07 -8.98 -5.67
C TRP A 106 5.93 -10.09 -6.26
N SER A 107 5.46 -11.35 -6.24
CA SER A 107 6.21 -12.53 -6.68
C SER A 107 7.58 -12.65 -5.99
N SER A 108 7.67 -12.25 -4.72
CA SER A 108 8.88 -12.21 -3.91
C SER A 108 8.77 -13.12 -2.69
N SER A 109 9.92 -13.49 -2.12
CA SER A 109 9.96 -14.22 -0.86
C SER A 109 9.55 -13.33 0.30
N THR A 110 8.72 -13.87 1.21
CA THR A 110 8.22 -13.15 2.38
C THR A 110 9.22 -13.21 3.52
N PRO A 111 9.70 -12.07 4.05
CA PRO A 111 10.49 -12.03 5.28
C PRO A 111 9.67 -12.50 6.50
N ASP A 112 10.33 -13.09 7.49
CA ASP A 112 9.68 -13.66 8.67
C ASP A 112 8.81 -12.66 9.47
N PHE A 113 9.15 -11.37 9.40
CA PHE A 113 8.39 -10.32 10.10
C PHE A 113 7.13 -9.87 9.34
N ILE A 114 6.92 -10.27 8.08
CA ILE A 114 5.69 -10.02 7.32
C ILE A 114 4.77 -11.22 7.49
N HIS A 115 3.54 -10.97 7.85
CA HIS A 115 2.52 -11.99 7.95
C HIS A 115 1.14 -11.42 7.59
N LYS A 116 0.21 -12.30 7.23
CA LYS A 116 -1.17 -11.93 6.93
C LYS A 116 -1.97 -11.82 8.22
N VAL A 117 -2.65 -10.70 8.43
CA VAL A 117 -3.52 -10.47 9.59
C VAL A 117 -4.91 -9.99 9.17
N GLU A 118 -5.92 -10.26 9.97
CA GLU A 118 -7.24 -9.69 9.81
C GLU A 118 -7.16 -8.17 9.98
N SER A 119 -7.71 -7.40 9.05
CA SER A 119 -7.76 -5.95 9.12
C SER A 119 -9.05 -5.47 8.46
N VAL A 120 -10.09 -5.34 9.26
CA VAL A 120 -11.42 -4.91 8.81
C VAL A 120 -11.49 -3.38 8.87
N ASP A 121 -11.13 -2.74 7.77
CA ASP A 121 -10.96 -1.29 7.65
C ASP A 121 -12.27 -0.60 7.18
N ASP A 122 -13.41 -0.99 7.76
CA ASP A 122 -14.75 -0.52 7.38
C ASP A 122 -15.00 0.98 7.65
N ASN A 123 -14.07 1.63 8.32
CA ASN A 123 -13.99 3.09 8.47
C ASN A 123 -13.40 3.80 7.24
N SER A 124 -12.91 3.04 6.24
CA SER A 124 -12.37 3.59 4.99
C SER A 124 -13.41 3.59 3.86
N PRO A 125 -13.50 4.67 3.05
CA PRO A 125 -14.32 4.65 1.85
C PRO A 125 -13.87 3.60 0.81
N TYR A 126 -12.60 3.20 0.83
CA TYR A 126 -12.05 2.17 -0.05
C TYR A 126 -12.19 0.74 0.48
N TYR A 127 -12.82 0.52 1.66
CA TYR A 127 -12.97 -0.83 2.20
C TYR A 127 -13.69 -1.78 1.25
N ARG A 128 -14.68 -1.26 0.52
CA ARG A 128 -15.31 -1.95 -0.61
C ARG A 128 -15.48 -0.99 -1.77
N TRP A 129 -15.34 -1.51 -2.98
CA TRP A 129 -15.55 -0.73 -4.19
C TRP A 129 -15.99 -1.62 -5.35
N THR A 130 -16.63 -1.00 -6.34
CA THR A 130 -16.89 -1.60 -7.64
C THR A 130 -16.25 -0.75 -8.73
N SER A 131 -15.79 -1.39 -9.80
CA SER A 131 -15.23 -0.69 -10.97
C SER A 131 -15.83 -1.26 -12.25
N GLU A 132 -16.23 -0.36 -13.13
CA GLU A 132 -16.69 -0.73 -14.49
C GLU A 132 -15.50 -0.62 -15.44
N LEU A 133 -15.27 -1.69 -16.21
CA LEU A 133 -14.28 -1.75 -17.28
C LEU A 133 -14.97 -1.87 -18.64
N ASP A 134 -14.37 -1.24 -19.64
CA ASP A 134 -14.76 -1.36 -21.02
C ASP A 134 -13.51 -1.68 -21.86
N LEU A 135 -13.42 -2.90 -22.38
CA LEU A 135 -12.25 -3.34 -23.13
C LEU A 135 -12.04 -2.55 -24.43
N SER A 136 -13.08 -1.91 -24.96
CA SER A 136 -12.96 -1.05 -26.14
C SER A 136 -12.33 0.33 -25.84
N ALA A 137 -12.20 0.71 -24.55
CA ALA A 137 -11.69 2.01 -24.14
C ALA A 137 -10.18 2.19 -24.39
N TYR A 138 -9.45 1.09 -24.58
CA TYR A 138 -8.00 1.12 -24.79
C TYR A 138 -7.59 0.15 -25.89
N ASN A 139 -6.76 0.63 -26.81
CA ASN A 139 -6.11 -0.16 -27.85
C ASN A 139 -4.62 -0.25 -27.56
N ASP A 140 -4.17 -1.40 -27.10
CA ASP A 140 -2.77 -1.61 -26.76
C ASP A 140 -1.89 -1.50 -28.01
N PRO A 141 -0.79 -0.69 -27.99
CA PRO A 141 0.05 -0.49 -29.17
C PRO A 141 0.69 -1.77 -29.73
N GLN A 142 0.94 -2.78 -28.88
CA GLN A 142 1.59 -4.04 -29.24
C GLN A 142 0.58 -5.16 -29.51
N TYR A 143 -0.52 -5.20 -28.76
CA TYR A 143 -1.46 -6.32 -28.72
C TYR A 143 -2.77 -6.01 -29.41
N GLY A 144 -3.17 -4.73 -29.53
CA GLY A 144 -4.45 -4.32 -30.09
C GLY A 144 -5.56 -4.22 -29.04
N THR A 145 -6.81 -4.32 -29.48
CA THR A 145 -7.98 -4.25 -28.60
C THR A 145 -8.14 -5.54 -27.80
N ALA A 146 -8.30 -5.43 -26.48
CA ALA A 146 -8.54 -6.57 -25.63
C ALA A 146 -9.90 -7.23 -25.91
N THR A 147 -9.94 -8.55 -25.83
CA THR A 147 -11.16 -9.36 -26.07
C THR A 147 -11.65 -10.10 -24.83
N GLY A 148 -10.83 -10.14 -23.77
CA GLY A 148 -11.21 -10.82 -22.53
C GLY A 148 -10.21 -10.62 -21.41
N ILE A 149 -10.68 -10.85 -20.18
CA ILE A 149 -9.88 -10.84 -18.94
C ILE A 149 -10.15 -12.15 -18.20
N SER A 150 -9.10 -12.80 -17.69
CA SER A 150 -9.19 -13.95 -16.80
C SER A 150 -8.29 -13.76 -15.57
N VAL A 151 -8.81 -14.12 -14.41
CA VAL A 151 -8.02 -14.28 -13.17
C VAL A 151 -7.53 -15.72 -13.14
N ASP A 152 -6.20 -15.89 -13.14
CA ASP A 152 -5.57 -17.22 -13.23
C ASP A 152 -5.20 -17.76 -11.85
N LYS A 153 -4.83 -16.87 -10.92
CA LYS A 153 -4.45 -17.21 -9.54
C LYS A 153 -4.87 -16.13 -8.57
N THR A 154 -5.38 -16.55 -7.42
CA THR A 154 -5.76 -15.67 -6.30
C THR A 154 -5.15 -16.21 -5.01
N SER A 155 -4.73 -15.34 -4.10
CA SER A 155 -4.25 -15.71 -2.76
C SER A 155 -5.42 -16.07 -1.83
N ASP A 156 -5.09 -16.62 -0.65
CA ASP A 156 -6.07 -16.91 0.42
C ASP A 156 -6.67 -15.64 1.05
N ALA A 157 -6.02 -14.49 0.91
CA ALA A 157 -6.54 -13.19 1.33
C ALA A 157 -7.38 -12.50 0.24
N GLY A 158 -7.55 -13.13 -0.94
CA GLY A 158 -8.39 -12.62 -2.02
C GLY A 158 -7.68 -11.71 -3.03
N TYR A 159 -6.36 -11.56 -2.93
CA TYR A 159 -5.59 -10.78 -3.90
C TYR A 159 -5.32 -11.57 -5.17
N VAL A 160 -5.53 -10.95 -6.31
CA VAL A 160 -5.18 -11.52 -7.63
C VAL A 160 -3.66 -11.54 -7.77
N LEU A 161 -3.10 -12.74 -7.92
CA LEU A 161 -1.67 -13.00 -8.08
C LEU A 161 -1.26 -13.21 -9.53
N SER A 162 -2.22 -13.57 -10.39
CA SER A 162 -2.00 -13.69 -11.82
C SER A 162 -3.28 -13.36 -12.57
N LEU A 163 -3.16 -12.52 -13.58
CA LEU A 163 -4.24 -12.06 -14.43
C LEU A 163 -3.79 -12.06 -15.88
N THR A 164 -4.61 -12.62 -16.77
CA THR A 164 -4.36 -12.62 -18.21
C THR A 164 -5.37 -11.74 -18.95
N ILE A 165 -4.86 -10.86 -19.81
CA ILE A 165 -5.65 -10.09 -20.78
C ILE A 165 -5.46 -10.74 -22.17
N ASN A 166 -6.57 -11.08 -22.82
CA ASN A 166 -6.59 -11.69 -24.13
C ASN A 166 -6.82 -10.64 -25.23
N TYR A 167 -6.15 -10.80 -26.37
CA TYR A 167 -6.19 -9.90 -27.54
C TYR A 167 -6.38 -10.74 -28.82
N GLY A 168 -7.50 -11.45 -28.91
CA GLY A 168 -7.74 -12.42 -30.01
C GLY A 168 -6.86 -13.66 -29.90
N ASN A 169 -5.85 -13.79 -30.74
CA ASN A 169 -4.91 -14.91 -30.76
C ASN A 169 -3.63 -14.67 -29.94
N LYS A 170 -3.53 -13.54 -29.23
CA LYS A 170 -2.45 -13.20 -28.33
C LYS A 170 -2.96 -13.03 -26.92
N SER A 171 -2.08 -13.10 -25.94
CA SER A 171 -2.41 -12.81 -24.55
C SER A 171 -1.22 -12.19 -23.84
N GLN A 172 -1.48 -11.47 -22.74
CA GLN A 172 -0.47 -10.95 -21.84
C GLN A 172 -0.86 -11.29 -20.40
N THR A 173 0.07 -11.87 -19.64
CA THR A 173 -0.13 -12.24 -18.25
C THR A 173 0.65 -11.30 -17.35
N PHE A 174 0.03 -10.84 -16.27
CA PHE A 174 0.58 -9.97 -15.24
C PHE A 174 0.59 -10.72 -13.91
N THR A 175 1.72 -10.67 -13.19
CA THR A 175 1.91 -11.40 -11.91
C THR A 175 2.33 -10.51 -10.74
N ALA A 176 2.61 -9.22 -10.98
CA ALA A 176 2.86 -8.26 -9.95
C ALA A 176 1.62 -7.39 -9.70
N GLU A 177 1.29 -7.17 -8.43
CA GLU A 177 0.11 -6.40 -8.00
C GLU A 177 -0.01 -5.05 -8.69
N ASN A 178 1.10 -4.30 -8.74
CA ASN A 178 1.13 -2.98 -9.36
C ASN A 178 0.87 -3.03 -10.87
N ASP A 179 1.39 -4.05 -11.56
CA ASP A 179 1.19 -4.20 -13.01
C ASP A 179 -0.25 -4.64 -13.33
N ILE A 180 -0.84 -5.52 -12.51
CA ILE A 180 -2.26 -5.90 -12.60
C ILE A 180 -3.15 -4.66 -12.46
N ARG A 181 -2.91 -3.83 -11.46
CA ARG A 181 -3.68 -2.61 -11.19
C ARG A 181 -3.56 -1.60 -12.33
N LYS A 182 -2.37 -1.38 -12.85
CA LYS A 182 -2.11 -0.49 -14.01
C LYS A 182 -2.76 -1.01 -15.28
N ALA A 183 -2.58 -2.30 -15.58
CA ALA A 183 -3.15 -2.91 -16.77
C ALA A 183 -4.68 -2.74 -16.83
N LEU A 184 -5.38 -2.97 -15.72
CA LEU A 184 -6.83 -2.78 -15.65
C LEU A 184 -7.23 -1.30 -15.60
N GLY A 185 -6.37 -0.42 -15.12
CA GLY A 185 -6.59 1.04 -15.12
C GLY A 185 -6.84 1.61 -16.51
N HIS A 186 -6.23 1.05 -17.57
CA HIS A 186 -6.45 1.47 -18.95
C HIS A 186 -7.91 1.28 -19.44
N TYR A 187 -8.62 0.31 -18.90
CA TYR A 187 -9.99 -0.03 -19.27
C TYR A 187 -11.03 0.55 -18.32
N GLN A 188 -10.59 1.15 -17.21
CA GLN A 188 -11.47 1.65 -16.16
C GLN A 188 -12.24 2.88 -16.61
N LYS A 189 -13.56 2.89 -16.36
CA LYS A 189 -14.42 4.07 -16.54
C LYS A 189 -14.62 4.83 -15.26
N LYS A 190 -14.99 4.12 -14.20
CA LYS A 190 -15.24 4.70 -12.88
C LYS A 190 -15.04 3.66 -11.79
N VAL A 191 -14.75 4.13 -10.58
CA VAL A 191 -14.78 3.37 -9.33
C VAL A 191 -15.83 3.96 -8.42
N THR A 192 -16.78 3.16 -7.96
CA THR A 192 -17.75 3.54 -6.94
C THR A 192 -17.28 2.97 -5.60
N LEU A 193 -17.09 3.85 -4.62
CA LEU A 193 -16.57 3.52 -3.29
C LEU A 193 -17.69 3.10 -2.34
N ASN A 194 -17.31 2.59 -1.17
CA ASN A 194 -18.24 2.09 -0.14
C ASN A 194 -19.23 3.15 0.38
N ASP A 195 -18.84 4.42 0.37
CA ASP A 195 -19.67 5.56 0.76
C ASP A 195 -20.53 6.12 -0.39
N GLY A 196 -20.52 5.45 -1.55
CA GLY A 196 -21.24 5.87 -2.76
C GLY A 196 -20.51 6.95 -3.57
N SER A 197 -19.38 7.48 -3.09
CA SER A 197 -18.59 8.43 -3.87
C SER A 197 -17.97 7.76 -5.09
N VAL A 198 -17.76 8.55 -6.16
CA VAL A 198 -17.23 8.05 -7.43
C VAL A 198 -15.86 8.67 -7.69
N ARG A 199 -14.93 7.85 -8.21
CA ARG A 199 -13.63 8.27 -8.71
C ARG A 199 -13.55 7.93 -10.19
N GLU A 200 -13.10 8.88 -10.99
CA GLU A 200 -12.90 8.73 -12.43
C GLU A 200 -11.44 9.00 -12.78
N ASN A 201 -11.02 8.49 -13.93
CA ASN A 201 -9.68 8.73 -14.49
C ASN A 201 -8.52 8.34 -13.55
N MET A 202 -8.70 7.29 -12.75
CA MET A 202 -7.61 6.74 -11.97
C MET A 202 -6.63 6.01 -12.91
N SER A 203 -5.33 6.24 -12.76
CA SER A 203 -4.29 5.59 -13.57
C SER A 203 -4.17 4.08 -13.32
N MET A 204 -4.74 3.61 -12.21
CA MET A 204 -4.80 2.19 -11.83
C MET A 204 -6.04 1.94 -10.95
N ILE A 205 -6.49 0.70 -10.88
CA ILE A 205 -7.55 0.31 -9.93
C ILE A 205 -7.06 0.36 -8.48
N PRO A 206 -7.97 0.49 -7.46
CA PRO A 206 -7.56 0.78 -6.08
C PRO A 206 -6.65 -0.26 -5.44
N SER A 207 -6.87 -1.55 -5.68
CA SER A 207 -6.08 -2.68 -5.16
C SER A 207 -6.14 -3.87 -6.11
N ALA A 208 -5.32 -4.89 -5.87
CA ALA A 208 -5.45 -6.17 -6.56
C ALA A 208 -6.40 -7.17 -5.86
N CYS A 209 -7.09 -6.76 -4.79
CA CYS A 209 -8.07 -7.60 -4.12
C CYS A 209 -9.46 -7.39 -4.73
N PHE A 210 -9.81 -8.23 -5.71
CA PHE A 210 -11.09 -8.13 -6.43
C PHE A 210 -11.50 -9.45 -7.09
N SER A 211 -12.78 -9.55 -7.43
CA SER A 211 -13.34 -10.54 -8.34
C SER A 211 -13.76 -9.88 -9.66
N VAL A 212 -13.79 -10.65 -10.75
CA VAL A 212 -14.15 -10.19 -12.08
C VAL A 212 -15.46 -10.84 -12.51
N ASN A 213 -16.42 -10.03 -12.92
CA ASN A 213 -17.67 -10.48 -13.52
C ASN A 213 -17.75 -9.98 -14.95
N ALA A 214 -17.83 -10.91 -15.90
CA ALA A 214 -18.00 -10.59 -17.32
C ALA A 214 -19.43 -10.15 -17.60
N GLY A 215 -19.59 -9.01 -18.25
CA GLY A 215 -20.82 -8.51 -18.82
C GLY A 215 -20.88 -8.76 -20.33
N ALA A 216 -21.82 -8.12 -21.01
CA ALA A 216 -21.94 -8.19 -22.45
C ALA A 216 -20.98 -7.22 -23.16
N ASN A 217 -20.63 -7.54 -24.43
CA ASN A 217 -19.91 -6.64 -25.34
C ASN A 217 -18.60 -6.08 -24.82
N GLY A 218 -17.78 -6.89 -24.09
CA GLY A 218 -16.48 -6.46 -23.59
C GLY A 218 -16.54 -5.58 -22.33
N HIS A 219 -17.71 -5.44 -21.71
CA HIS A 219 -17.84 -4.80 -20.43
C HIS A 219 -17.59 -5.80 -19.29
N TYR A 220 -16.92 -5.36 -18.23
CA TYR A 220 -16.65 -6.14 -17.03
C TYR A 220 -16.95 -5.30 -15.78
N THR A 221 -17.33 -5.98 -14.71
CA THR A 221 -17.46 -5.36 -13.39
C THR A 221 -16.47 -6.02 -12.45
N LEU A 222 -15.61 -5.21 -11.84
CA LEU A 222 -14.80 -5.62 -10.71
C LEU A 222 -15.56 -5.35 -9.41
N SER A 223 -15.56 -6.32 -8.51
CA SER A 223 -16.02 -6.15 -7.13
C SER A 223 -14.82 -6.36 -6.21
N GLY A 224 -14.34 -5.30 -5.59
CA GLY A 224 -13.09 -5.32 -4.85
C GLY A 224 -13.16 -4.61 -3.50
N GLY A 225 -12.02 -4.59 -2.82
CA GLY A 225 -11.83 -3.87 -1.57
C GLY A 225 -10.38 -3.50 -1.36
N GLY A 226 -10.17 -2.51 -0.47
CA GLY A 226 -8.86 -2.02 -0.13
C GLY A 226 -8.30 -0.95 -1.09
N PHE A 227 -7.23 -0.31 -0.64
CA PHE A 227 -6.46 0.67 -1.42
C PHE A 227 -4.98 0.55 -1.11
N GLY A 228 -4.19 0.17 -2.11
CA GLY A 228 -2.76 -0.09 -2.03
C GLY A 228 -2.41 -1.58 -2.19
N HIS A 229 -1.18 -1.94 -1.84
CA HIS A 229 -0.60 -3.26 -2.11
C HIS A 229 -1.01 -4.37 -1.11
N GLY A 230 -1.53 -4.00 0.05
CA GLY A 230 -2.01 -4.96 1.06
C GLY A 230 -0.96 -5.51 2.02
N ILE A 231 0.33 -5.20 1.86
CA ILE A 231 1.42 -5.78 2.66
C ILE A 231 1.70 -4.94 3.90
N GLY A 232 1.77 -5.59 5.06
CA GLY A 232 2.20 -5.00 6.33
C GLY A 232 1.13 -4.09 6.95
N PHE A 233 1.48 -2.87 7.30
CA PHE A 233 0.67 -1.95 8.10
C PHE A 233 -0.43 -1.29 7.29
N SER A 234 -1.70 -1.46 7.72
CA SER A 234 -2.84 -0.74 7.17
C SER A 234 -3.10 0.54 7.95
N GLN A 235 -3.18 1.68 7.25
CA GLN A 235 -3.36 3.00 7.87
C GLN A 235 -4.76 3.14 8.50
N TYR A 236 -5.83 2.77 7.78
CA TYR A 236 -7.19 2.80 8.31
C TYR A 236 -7.43 1.74 9.41
N GLY A 237 -6.81 0.57 9.26
CA GLY A 237 -6.85 -0.47 10.32
C GLY A 237 -6.13 -0.01 11.59
N ALA A 238 -5.01 0.68 11.46
CA ALA A 238 -4.29 1.27 12.59
C ALA A 238 -5.13 2.33 13.32
N ASP A 239 -5.82 3.21 12.60
CA ASP A 239 -6.74 4.20 13.18
C ASP A 239 -7.86 3.51 13.97
N LYS A 240 -8.41 2.41 13.42
CA LYS A 240 -9.45 1.63 14.08
C LYS A 240 -8.93 0.96 15.37
N LEU A 241 -7.74 0.35 15.34
CA LEU A 241 -7.10 -0.23 16.51
C LEU A 241 -6.79 0.82 17.58
N ALA A 242 -6.28 1.99 17.18
CA ALA A 242 -6.01 3.10 18.09
C ALA A 242 -7.28 3.58 18.79
N LYS A 243 -8.36 3.79 18.05
CA LYS A 243 -9.67 4.15 18.60
C LYS A 243 -10.27 3.08 19.52
N ALA A 244 -9.86 1.82 19.36
CA ALA A 244 -10.19 0.72 20.27
C ALA A 244 -9.30 0.65 21.51
N GLY A 245 -8.31 1.56 21.65
CA GLY A 245 -7.43 1.68 22.82
C GLY A 245 -6.05 1.02 22.69
N SER A 246 -5.68 0.56 21.49
CA SER A 246 -4.34 -0.01 21.25
C SER A 246 -3.29 1.11 21.21
N SER A 247 -2.14 0.89 21.87
CA SER A 247 -0.99 1.78 21.75
C SER A 247 -0.31 1.64 20.38
N TYR A 248 0.47 2.65 19.98
CA TYR A 248 1.24 2.58 18.71
C TYR A 248 2.19 1.36 18.65
N LYS A 249 2.70 0.89 19.80
CA LYS A 249 3.54 -0.31 19.86
C LYS A 249 2.74 -1.58 19.63
N ASP A 250 1.53 -1.67 20.21
CA ASP A 250 0.63 -2.80 20.00
C ASP A 250 0.17 -2.86 18.55
N ILE A 251 -0.14 -1.70 17.94
CA ILE A 251 -0.52 -1.59 16.53
C ILE A 251 0.61 -2.08 15.61
N ILE A 252 1.85 -1.65 15.85
CA ILE A 252 3.01 -2.11 15.08
C ILE A 252 3.21 -3.62 15.25
N GLY A 253 3.14 -4.15 16.47
CA GLY A 253 3.26 -5.57 16.78
C GLY A 253 2.11 -6.42 16.23
N TYR A 254 0.96 -5.81 15.92
CA TYR A 254 -0.16 -6.49 15.24
C TYR A 254 0.16 -6.77 13.77
N TYR A 255 0.71 -5.77 13.06
CA TYR A 255 0.97 -5.88 11.63
C TYR A 255 2.32 -6.53 11.27
N TYR A 256 3.28 -6.49 12.18
CA TYR A 256 4.60 -7.10 11.97
C TYR A 256 4.90 -8.10 13.10
N LYS A 257 5.33 -9.27 12.70
CA LYS A 257 5.61 -10.38 13.62
C LYS A 257 7.03 -10.29 14.20
N ASP A 258 7.18 -10.66 15.48
CA ASP A 258 8.48 -10.79 16.16
C ASP A 258 9.33 -9.50 16.13
N VAL A 259 8.66 -8.35 16.18
CA VAL A 259 9.30 -7.03 16.14
C VAL A 259 9.19 -6.28 17.45
N THR A 260 10.08 -5.30 17.64
CA THR A 260 10.05 -4.36 18.75
C THR A 260 10.32 -2.95 18.28
N VAL A 261 9.68 -1.98 18.95
CA VAL A 261 10.00 -0.54 18.78
C VAL A 261 11.15 -0.20 19.71
N VAL A 262 12.24 0.25 19.13
CA VAL A 262 13.51 0.55 19.83
C VAL A 262 14.05 1.91 19.40
N ASP A 263 15.01 2.46 20.17
CA ASP A 263 15.79 3.60 19.72
C ASP A 263 16.75 3.19 18.60
N ILE A 264 16.91 4.05 17.58
CA ILE A 264 17.78 3.78 16.42
C ILE A 264 19.24 3.48 16.83
N SER A 265 19.73 4.08 17.92
CA SER A 265 21.08 3.84 18.42
C SER A 265 21.31 2.41 18.91
N SER A 266 20.25 1.66 19.22
CA SER A 266 20.32 0.26 19.66
C SER A 266 20.35 -0.75 18.51
N VAL A 267 20.06 -0.29 17.30
CA VAL A 267 20.10 -1.14 16.09
C VAL A 267 21.53 -1.24 15.58
N ARG A 268 21.95 -2.43 15.17
CA ARG A 268 23.27 -2.58 14.54
C ARG A 268 23.29 -1.80 13.22
N SER A 269 24.24 -0.88 13.09
CA SER A 269 24.67 -0.45 11.76
C SER A 269 25.27 -1.70 11.09
N GLU A 270 24.53 -2.34 10.20
CA GLU A 270 25.16 -3.30 9.28
C GLU A 270 26.20 -2.52 8.46
N GLN A 271 27.47 -2.80 8.75
CA GLN A 271 28.63 -2.24 8.02
C GLN A 271 28.67 -2.78 6.61
#